data_7a2eed342abcfc63d898f6a72205532f
#
_entry.id   7a2eed342abcfc63d898f6a72205532f
#
_cell.length_a   1.000
_cell.length_b   1.000
_cell.length_c   1.000
_cell.angle_alpha   90.00
_cell.angle_beta   90.00
_cell.angle_gamma   90.00
#
_symmetry.space_group_name_H-M   'P 1'
#
loop_
_entity.id
_entity.type
_entity.pdbx_description
1 polymer ?
#
loop_
_entity_poly.entity_id
_entity_poly.type
_entity_poly.pdbx_seq_one_letter_code
_entity_poly.pdbx_strand_id
1 'polypeptide(L)'
;MALPPLLGERLRHARAWIALGVLTPLGMLAVSGLMLLDLRQDAWDMAEVTSKNLLQVIERDIARNVEIIDLSLRGVVDNLAAPGFSEVSPALQQLILFDRAVTARDMGVFLVVDENGDTRYDAHAVPARPLNNADRSYFRVHRDRPDLGLFISEPVASRMLGVPVIVLSRRINKPDGSFGGVVQASLRLTYFSRLFANIALGAKGAINLYSWDGQRIMRHPLIDGAIGDNVAAASSFQRFVREGRGSFIGSAVRSDEPRHHTFTRIGDLPLILAVTLAPEEIDAEWRVKALVIGSIVLILCGLCAGLSLLCGRELRHRGRMQVELARLSLTDPLTGLPNRRRFEEALADLAGPGVARDAPLSLLVIDADHFKAVNDRHGHAVGDEVLKGLARCLLASARHPGDLVCRVGGEEFVMLLAGADGAAARRVAETVHGQVRRLGLPTAGIPAGALTVSIGLASTASAGAGAEGAADLYRVADAAL
;
A
#
# COMPACT_ATOMS: atom_id res chain seq x y z
N MET A 1 -46.05 -13.06 8.10
CA MET A 1 -45.27 -14.21 7.61
C MET A 1 -43.82 -13.98 8.02
N ALA A 2 -43.45 -14.44 9.21
CA ALA A 2 -42.07 -14.31 9.72
C ALA A 2 -41.18 -15.34 9.03
N LEU A 3 -40.07 -14.86 8.45
CA LEU A 3 -39.05 -15.72 7.85
C LEU A 3 -38.50 -16.71 8.89
N PRO A 4 -38.33 -17.99 8.58
CA PRO A 4 -37.81 -18.95 9.51
C PRO A 4 -36.43 -18.52 10.05
N PRO A 5 -36.12 -18.70 11.33
CA PRO A 5 -34.91 -18.18 12.00
C PRO A 5 -33.59 -18.56 11.30
N LEU A 6 -33.54 -19.69 10.62
CA LEU A 6 -32.41 -20.19 9.85
C LEU A 6 -32.06 -19.35 8.59
N LEU A 7 -33.05 -18.64 8.02
CA LEU A 7 -32.82 -17.76 6.87
C LEU A 7 -32.18 -16.43 7.31
N GLY A 8 -32.51 -15.91 8.48
CA GLY A 8 -31.94 -14.69 9.05
C GLY A 8 -30.46 -14.83 9.41
N GLU A 9 -30.04 -15.98 9.90
CA GLU A 9 -28.63 -16.27 10.20
C GLU A 9 -27.80 -16.40 8.93
N ARG A 10 -28.31 -17.07 7.91
CA ARG A 10 -27.59 -17.26 6.64
C ARG A 10 -27.45 -15.97 5.81
N LEU A 11 -28.42 -15.08 5.87
CA LEU A 11 -28.32 -13.74 5.28
C LEU A 11 -27.26 -12.88 6.01
N ARG A 12 -27.12 -13.04 7.33
CA ARG A 12 -26.03 -12.43 8.11
C ARG A 12 -24.67 -12.97 7.70
N HIS A 13 -24.51 -14.27 7.49
CA HIS A 13 -23.28 -14.88 7.00
C HIS A 13 -22.92 -14.39 5.59
N ALA A 14 -23.89 -14.31 4.67
CA ALA A 14 -23.63 -13.79 3.33
C ALA A 14 -23.19 -12.32 3.34
N ARG A 15 -23.76 -11.48 4.20
CA ARG A 15 -23.33 -10.09 4.40
C ARG A 15 -21.95 -10.01 5.04
N ALA A 16 -21.63 -10.89 5.98
CA ALA A 16 -20.29 -10.97 6.58
C ALA A 16 -19.20 -11.33 5.56
N TRP A 17 -19.47 -12.28 4.65
CA TRP A 17 -18.55 -12.61 3.56
C TRP A 17 -18.34 -11.46 2.59
N ILE A 18 -19.38 -10.70 2.24
CA ILE A 18 -19.26 -9.51 1.38
C ILE A 18 -18.47 -8.42 2.11
N ALA A 19 -18.73 -8.19 3.38
CA ALA A 19 -17.98 -7.23 4.20
C ALA A 19 -16.50 -7.60 4.30
N LEU A 20 -16.20 -8.89 4.53
CA LEU A 20 -14.83 -9.39 4.56
C LEU A 20 -14.14 -9.20 3.20
N GLY A 21 -14.84 -9.49 2.09
CA GLY A 21 -14.35 -9.32 0.72
C GLY A 21 -14.08 -7.86 0.32
N VAL A 22 -14.59 -6.88 1.05
CA VAL A 22 -14.31 -5.45 0.85
C VAL A 22 -13.28 -4.94 1.86
N LEU A 23 -13.41 -5.29 3.13
CA LEU A 23 -12.52 -4.80 4.19
C LEU A 23 -11.11 -5.34 4.07
N THR A 24 -10.95 -6.62 3.68
CA THR A 24 -9.63 -7.22 3.51
C THR A 24 -8.79 -6.52 2.42
N PRO A 25 -9.29 -6.32 1.17
CA PRO A 25 -8.58 -5.55 0.17
C PRO A 25 -8.27 -4.11 0.59
N LEU A 26 -9.21 -3.42 1.24
CA LEU A 26 -8.98 -2.07 1.76
C LEU A 26 -7.86 -2.04 2.80
N GLY A 27 -7.85 -3.00 3.73
CA GLY A 27 -6.78 -3.15 4.71
C GLY A 27 -5.43 -3.42 4.04
N MET A 28 -5.39 -4.31 3.05
CA MET A 28 -4.17 -4.61 2.28
C MET A 28 -3.64 -3.38 1.55
N LEU A 29 -4.51 -2.62 0.88
CA LEU A 29 -4.14 -1.38 0.19
C LEU A 29 -3.62 -0.32 1.16
N ALA A 30 -4.27 -0.14 2.32
CA ALA A 30 -3.85 0.82 3.32
C ALA A 30 -2.47 0.47 3.89
N VAL A 31 -2.27 -0.78 4.33
CA VAL A 31 -0.99 -1.24 4.88
C VAL A 31 0.13 -1.15 3.83
N SER A 32 -0.14 -1.61 2.60
CA SER A 32 0.85 -1.53 1.51
C SER A 32 1.17 -0.09 1.12
N GLY A 33 0.17 0.80 1.12
CA GLY A 33 0.38 2.22 0.88
C GLY A 33 1.27 2.87 1.93
N LEU A 34 1.01 2.61 3.21
CA LEU A 34 1.85 3.10 4.31
C LEU A 34 3.28 2.56 4.21
N MET A 35 3.44 1.25 3.94
CA MET A 35 4.74 0.62 3.76
C MET A 35 5.52 1.23 2.58
N LEU A 36 4.84 1.54 1.46
CA LEU A 36 5.49 2.17 0.31
C LEU A 36 5.93 3.61 0.60
N LEU A 37 5.16 4.36 1.39
CA LEU A 37 5.57 5.70 1.84
C LEU A 37 6.78 5.64 2.76
N ASP A 38 6.81 4.70 3.69
CA ASP A 38 7.93 4.45 4.61
C ASP A 38 9.20 4.08 3.82
N LEU A 39 9.11 3.12 2.90
CA LEU A 39 10.23 2.75 2.01
C LEU A 39 10.75 3.92 1.17
N ARG A 40 9.88 4.86 0.78
CA ARG A 40 10.31 6.07 0.08
C ARG A 40 11.10 6.99 1.01
N GLN A 41 10.62 7.18 2.22
CA GLN A 41 11.30 8.01 3.21
C GLN A 41 12.66 7.43 3.56
N ASP A 42 12.73 6.11 3.80
CA ASP A 42 14.00 5.41 4.02
C ASP A 42 15.02 5.61 2.89
N ALA A 43 14.57 5.61 1.63
CA ALA A 43 15.45 5.86 0.49
C ALA A 43 16.06 7.27 0.52
N TRP A 44 15.26 8.28 0.90
CA TRP A 44 15.72 9.66 1.03
C TRP A 44 16.66 9.84 2.22
N ASP A 45 16.31 9.27 3.37
CA ASP A 45 17.14 9.32 4.58
C ASP A 45 18.49 8.63 4.36
N MET A 46 18.48 7.48 3.68
CA MET A 46 19.70 6.76 3.32
C MET A 46 20.57 7.57 2.36
N ALA A 47 19.99 8.22 1.35
CA ALA A 47 20.71 9.09 0.41
C ALA A 47 21.36 10.27 1.14
N GLU A 48 20.65 10.89 2.08
CA GLU A 48 21.16 11.99 2.90
C GLU A 48 22.30 11.55 3.83
N VAL A 49 22.10 10.45 4.57
CA VAL A 49 23.13 9.89 5.48
C VAL A 49 24.38 9.49 4.69
N THR A 50 24.21 8.82 3.56
CA THR A 50 25.33 8.42 2.71
C THR A 50 26.10 9.62 2.18
N SER A 51 25.39 10.66 1.71
CA SER A 51 25.99 11.91 1.25
C SER A 51 26.75 12.64 2.35
N LYS A 52 26.21 12.71 3.57
CA LYS A 52 26.86 13.30 4.75
C LYS A 52 28.15 12.54 5.13
N ASN A 53 28.09 11.22 5.19
CA ASN A 53 29.24 10.40 5.51
C ASN A 53 30.36 10.56 4.45
N LEU A 54 29.96 10.59 3.17
CA LEU A 54 30.88 10.81 2.08
C LEU A 54 31.58 12.18 2.19
N LEU A 55 30.77 13.24 2.39
CA LEU A 55 31.32 14.59 2.60
C LEU A 55 32.31 14.64 3.74
N GLN A 56 32.02 13.98 4.87
CA GLN A 56 32.88 13.96 6.05
C GLN A 56 34.24 13.29 5.76
N VAL A 57 34.23 12.20 4.97
CA VAL A 57 35.49 11.53 4.58
C VAL A 57 36.33 12.41 3.68
N ILE A 58 35.71 12.99 2.66
CA ILE A 58 36.38 13.88 1.70
C ILE A 58 36.88 15.15 2.40
N GLU A 59 36.06 15.75 3.26
CA GLU A 59 36.41 16.94 4.05
C GLU A 59 37.70 16.69 4.83
N ARG A 60 37.77 15.56 5.55
CA ARG A 60 38.97 15.21 6.36
C ARG A 60 40.21 15.01 5.50
N ASP A 61 40.09 14.36 4.36
CA ASP A 61 41.22 14.12 3.47
C ASP A 61 41.75 15.44 2.88
N ILE A 62 40.86 16.32 2.41
CA ILE A 62 41.26 17.63 1.88
C ILE A 62 41.84 18.50 2.99
N ALA A 63 41.18 18.58 4.16
CA ALA A 63 41.68 19.39 5.29
C ALA A 63 43.09 18.95 5.71
N ARG A 64 43.31 17.63 5.84
CA ARG A 64 44.60 17.06 6.20
C ARG A 64 45.67 17.37 5.15
N ASN A 65 45.35 17.23 3.85
CA ASN A 65 46.32 17.52 2.78
C ASN A 65 46.70 18.99 2.74
N VAL A 66 45.72 19.89 2.89
CA VAL A 66 45.95 21.35 2.97
C VAL A 66 46.76 21.68 4.23
N GLU A 67 46.50 21.07 5.38
CA GLU A 67 47.26 21.27 6.62
C GLU A 67 48.74 20.88 6.46
N ILE A 68 49.03 19.72 5.83
CA ILE A 68 50.39 19.28 5.53
C ILE A 68 51.12 20.33 4.65
N ILE A 69 50.43 20.82 3.63
CA ILE A 69 51.02 21.85 2.75
C ILE A 69 51.25 23.15 3.53
N ASP A 70 50.29 23.58 4.35
CA ASP A 70 50.40 24.78 5.17
C ASP A 70 51.53 24.74 6.18
N LEU A 71 51.72 23.59 6.84
CA LEU A 71 52.86 23.34 7.77
C LEU A 71 54.18 23.41 7.00
N SER A 72 54.24 22.89 5.77
CA SER A 72 55.44 22.97 4.95
C SER A 72 55.72 24.44 4.53
N LEU A 73 54.67 25.21 4.16
CA LEU A 73 54.84 26.66 3.86
C LEU A 73 55.35 27.45 5.05
N ARG A 74 54.81 27.20 6.27
CA ARG A 74 55.30 27.82 7.50
C ARG A 74 56.75 27.47 7.80
N GLY A 75 57.10 26.18 7.69
CA GLY A 75 58.46 25.75 7.89
C GLY A 75 59.47 26.43 6.95
N VAL A 76 59.10 26.67 5.70
CA VAL A 76 59.96 27.45 4.78
C VAL A 76 60.07 28.95 5.20
N VAL A 77 58.95 29.57 5.66
CA VAL A 77 59.00 30.95 6.16
C VAL A 77 59.91 31.05 7.36
N ASP A 78 59.78 30.11 8.32
CA ASP A 78 60.61 30.08 9.54
C ASP A 78 62.10 29.81 9.23
N ASN A 79 62.39 28.92 8.32
CA ASN A 79 63.76 28.61 7.87
C ASN A 79 64.41 29.78 7.16
N LEU A 80 63.66 30.53 6.34
CA LEU A 80 64.17 31.74 5.66
C LEU A 80 64.53 32.85 6.67
N ALA A 81 63.85 32.91 7.83
CA ALA A 81 64.11 33.90 8.90
C ALA A 81 65.22 33.42 9.87
N ALA A 82 65.69 32.16 9.74
CA ALA A 82 66.69 31.61 10.66
C ALA A 82 68.03 32.31 10.55
N PRO A 83 68.69 32.63 11.69
CA PRO A 83 70.03 33.20 11.69
C PRO A 83 71.02 32.31 10.96
N GLY A 84 71.87 32.91 10.09
CA GLY A 84 72.89 32.20 9.32
C GLY A 84 72.37 31.45 8.06
N PHE A 85 71.11 31.47 7.75
CA PHE A 85 70.56 30.83 6.58
C PHE A 85 71.20 31.35 5.26
N SER A 86 71.43 32.64 5.18
CA SER A 86 72.05 33.27 4.01
C SER A 86 73.55 32.94 3.85
N GLU A 87 74.19 32.42 4.87
CA GLU A 87 75.63 32.14 4.92
C GLU A 87 75.99 30.73 4.41
N VAL A 88 74.96 29.82 4.31
CA VAL A 88 75.20 28.45 3.87
C VAL A 88 75.15 28.35 2.33
N SER A 89 75.77 27.30 1.77
CA SER A 89 75.78 27.07 0.34
C SER A 89 74.35 26.93 -0.27
N PRO A 90 74.14 27.30 -1.56
CA PRO A 90 72.82 27.17 -2.21
C PRO A 90 72.22 25.76 -2.15
N ALA A 91 73.06 24.72 -2.23
CA ALA A 91 72.61 23.34 -2.13
C ALA A 91 72.09 23.02 -0.71
N LEU A 92 72.74 23.55 0.33
CA LEU A 92 72.31 23.36 1.72
C LEU A 92 71.04 24.23 2.02
N GLN A 93 70.98 25.45 1.46
CA GLN A 93 69.75 26.26 1.54
C GLN A 93 68.55 25.51 0.93
N GLN A 94 68.71 24.88 -0.22
CA GLN A 94 67.71 24.04 -0.84
C GLN A 94 67.24 22.91 0.06
N LEU A 95 68.15 22.21 0.67
CA LEU A 95 67.83 21.09 1.58
C LEU A 95 67.10 21.56 2.84
N ILE A 96 67.56 22.66 3.47
CA ILE A 96 66.93 23.25 4.66
C ILE A 96 65.50 23.70 4.37
N LEU A 97 65.26 24.31 3.20
CA LEU A 97 63.93 24.82 2.84
C LEU A 97 62.94 23.70 2.51
N PHE A 98 63.39 22.65 1.80
CA PHE A 98 62.45 21.75 1.14
C PHE A 98 62.52 20.27 1.59
N ASP A 99 63.39 19.90 2.52
CA ASP A 99 63.59 18.50 2.97
C ASP A 99 62.27 17.82 3.43
N ARG A 100 61.39 18.58 4.04
CA ARG A 100 60.07 18.09 4.52
C ARG A 100 58.88 18.46 3.60
N ALA A 101 59.11 19.27 2.59
CA ALA A 101 58.03 19.85 1.76
C ALA A 101 57.45 18.89 0.71
N VAL A 102 58.15 17.77 0.41
CA VAL A 102 57.85 16.88 -0.72
C VAL A 102 56.86 15.77 -0.42
N THR A 103 56.24 15.74 0.79
CA THR A 103 55.44 14.60 1.23
C THR A 103 53.94 14.72 0.93
N ALA A 104 53.43 15.88 0.55
CA ALA A 104 52.01 16.04 0.20
C ALA A 104 51.66 15.39 -1.13
N ARG A 105 50.52 14.65 -1.16
CA ARG A 105 50.08 13.98 -2.39
C ARG A 105 49.71 15.01 -3.47
N ASP A 106 50.14 14.77 -4.70
CA ASP A 106 49.83 15.61 -5.86
C ASP A 106 50.31 17.08 -5.77
N MET A 107 51.23 17.37 -4.84
CA MET A 107 51.90 18.66 -4.84
C MET A 107 52.63 18.85 -6.15
N GLY A 108 52.42 19.99 -6.76
CA GLY A 108 53.06 20.35 -8.04
C GLY A 108 54.36 21.08 -7.83
N VAL A 109 54.33 22.39 -7.90
CA VAL A 109 55.50 23.28 -7.74
C VAL A 109 55.53 23.84 -6.33
N PHE A 110 56.71 23.94 -5.73
CA PHE A 110 56.92 24.62 -4.45
C PHE A 110 58.02 25.65 -4.62
N LEU A 111 57.69 26.93 -4.44
CA LEU A 111 58.58 28.05 -4.74
C LEU A 111 58.61 29.06 -3.62
N VAL A 112 59.74 29.76 -3.54
CA VAL A 112 59.88 31.03 -2.82
C VAL A 112 60.08 32.11 -3.87
N VAL A 113 59.22 33.14 -3.78
CA VAL A 113 59.21 34.29 -4.68
C VAL A 113 59.55 35.53 -3.88
N ASP A 114 60.42 36.39 -4.41
CA ASP A 114 60.82 37.63 -3.78
C ASP A 114 59.77 38.76 -3.85
N GLU A 115 60.05 39.94 -3.31
CA GLU A 115 59.17 41.08 -3.34
C GLU A 115 58.81 41.64 -4.72
N ASN A 116 59.60 41.32 -5.74
CA ASN A 116 59.35 41.67 -7.15
C ASN A 116 58.56 40.62 -7.92
N GLY A 117 58.31 39.48 -7.29
CA GLY A 117 57.65 38.33 -7.93
C GLY A 117 58.58 37.36 -8.65
N ASP A 118 59.88 37.53 -8.54
CA ASP A 118 60.85 36.64 -9.15
C ASP A 118 61.13 35.40 -8.29
N THR A 119 61.27 34.24 -8.95
CA THR A 119 61.55 32.97 -8.24
C THR A 119 62.95 33.01 -7.64
N ARG A 120 63.08 32.95 -6.34
CA ARG A 120 64.35 32.89 -5.58
C ARG A 120 64.78 31.47 -5.26
N TYR A 121 63.83 30.62 -4.84
CA TYR A 121 64.12 29.21 -4.59
C TYR A 121 63.04 28.31 -5.23
N ASP A 122 63.47 27.16 -5.74
CA ASP A 122 62.59 26.18 -6.39
C ASP A 122 62.90 24.80 -5.83
N ALA A 123 61.93 24.10 -5.23
CA ALA A 123 62.11 22.80 -4.64
C ALA A 123 62.69 21.71 -5.57
N HIS A 124 62.57 21.93 -6.91
CA HIS A 124 62.95 20.91 -7.91
C HIS A 124 64.16 21.33 -8.77
N ALA A 125 64.73 22.52 -8.55
CA ALA A 125 65.83 22.99 -9.37
C ALA A 125 66.77 23.95 -8.63
N VAL A 126 68.10 23.70 -8.79
CA VAL A 126 69.18 24.60 -8.33
C VAL A 126 70.10 24.80 -9.53
N PRO A 127 70.23 26.02 -10.06
CA PRO A 127 69.54 27.24 -9.64
C PRO A 127 68.03 27.21 -9.92
N ALA A 128 67.28 28.03 -9.21
CA ALA A 128 65.84 28.15 -9.37
C ALA A 128 65.47 28.51 -10.82
N ARG A 129 64.40 27.91 -11.34
CA ARG A 129 63.90 28.23 -12.69
C ARG A 129 63.36 29.67 -12.72
N PRO A 130 63.80 30.48 -13.69
CA PRO A 130 63.37 31.89 -13.74
C PRO A 130 61.91 31.99 -14.10
N LEU A 131 61.12 32.60 -13.21
CA LEU A 131 59.71 32.84 -13.41
C LEU A 131 59.28 34.04 -12.55
N ASN A 132 58.53 34.95 -13.15
CA ASN A 132 57.92 36.06 -12.41
C ASN A 132 56.41 35.79 -12.15
N ASN A 133 55.95 36.01 -10.92
CA ASN A 133 54.59 35.74 -10.46
C ASN A 133 53.89 37.02 -9.90
N ALA A 134 54.45 38.22 -10.14
CA ALA A 134 53.93 39.48 -9.59
C ALA A 134 52.50 39.80 -10.02
N ASP A 135 52.06 39.31 -11.17
CA ASP A 135 50.71 39.49 -11.73
C ASP A 135 49.66 38.49 -11.17
N ARG A 136 50.06 37.47 -10.42
CA ARG A 136 49.19 36.44 -9.87
C ARG A 136 48.42 36.92 -8.64
N SER A 137 47.17 36.47 -8.52
CA SER A 137 46.27 36.79 -7.40
C SER A 137 46.90 36.43 -6.05
N TYR A 138 47.49 35.26 -5.94
CA TYR A 138 48.11 34.75 -4.71
C TYR A 138 49.40 35.51 -4.31
N PHE A 139 50.01 36.27 -5.22
CA PHE A 139 51.11 37.19 -4.91
C PHE A 139 50.55 38.56 -4.45
N ARG A 140 49.67 39.15 -5.25
CA ARG A 140 49.12 40.48 -5.01
C ARG A 140 48.41 40.56 -3.66
N VAL A 141 47.58 39.53 -3.31
CA VAL A 141 46.82 39.50 -2.08
C VAL A 141 47.70 39.57 -0.84
N HIS A 142 48.87 38.91 -0.85
CA HIS A 142 49.85 38.97 0.23
C HIS A 142 50.62 40.29 0.30
N ARG A 143 50.87 40.91 -0.85
CA ARG A 143 51.47 42.25 -0.87
C ARG A 143 50.53 43.29 -0.26
N ASP A 144 49.23 43.20 -0.59
CA ASP A 144 48.22 44.19 -0.27
C ASP A 144 47.59 43.96 1.12
N ARG A 145 47.70 42.75 1.71
CA ARG A 145 47.11 42.37 3.00
C ARG A 145 48.14 41.68 3.89
N PRO A 146 48.76 42.42 4.82
CA PRO A 146 49.86 41.89 5.66
C PRO A 146 49.44 40.77 6.61
N ASP A 147 48.18 40.82 7.12
CA ASP A 147 47.66 39.89 8.15
C ASP A 147 46.99 38.67 7.55
N LEU A 148 47.04 38.48 6.23
CA LEU A 148 46.47 37.33 5.58
C LEU A 148 47.33 36.09 5.87
N GLY A 149 46.72 35.10 6.53
CA GLY A 149 47.38 33.83 6.81
C GLY A 149 47.60 32.98 5.55
N LEU A 150 47.10 31.74 5.57
CA LEU A 150 47.06 30.90 4.38
C LEU A 150 46.06 31.45 3.36
N PHE A 151 46.51 31.62 2.12
CA PHE A 151 45.65 31.94 0.97
C PHE A 151 45.56 30.73 0.03
N ILE A 152 44.36 30.42 -0.44
CA ILE A 152 44.10 29.39 -1.46
C ILE A 152 43.53 30.11 -2.69
N SER A 153 44.22 29.96 -3.82
CA SER A 153 43.83 30.63 -5.06
C SER A 153 42.64 29.99 -5.77
N GLU A 154 42.01 30.72 -6.67
CA GLU A 154 41.22 30.17 -7.76
C GLU A 154 42.03 29.19 -8.61
N PRO A 155 41.35 28.29 -9.37
CA PRO A 155 42.01 27.43 -10.35
C PRO A 155 42.79 28.28 -11.39
N VAL A 156 44.08 28.04 -11.52
CA VAL A 156 44.96 28.71 -12.48
C VAL A 156 45.77 27.72 -13.30
N ALA A 157 46.09 28.06 -14.54
CA ALA A 157 47.07 27.30 -15.30
C ALA A 157 48.46 27.50 -14.73
N SER A 158 49.11 26.42 -14.31
CA SER A 158 50.50 26.50 -13.83
C SER A 158 51.45 26.86 -14.99
N ARG A 159 52.22 27.92 -14.84
CA ARG A 159 53.23 28.32 -15.84
C ARG A 159 54.36 27.31 -16.03
N MET A 160 54.63 26.51 -14.96
CA MET A 160 55.69 25.50 -14.99
C MET A 160 55.20 24.12 -15.41
N LEU A 161 53.95 23.77 -15.05
CA LEU A 161 53.42 22.42 -15.29
C LEU A 161 52.47 22.31 -16.47
N GLY A 162 51.97 23.44 -16.97
CA GLY A 162 51.00 23.49 -18.07
C GLY A 162 49.61 22.90 -17.70
N VAL A 163 49.37 22.53 -16.45
CA VAL A 163 48.13 21.91 -15.97
C VAL A 163 47.40 22.80 -14.98
N PRO A 164 46.09 22.66 -14.84
CA PRO A 164 45.31 23.40 -13.85
C PRO A 164 45.73 23.03 -12.41
N VAL A 165 45.90 24.06 -11.58
CA VAL A 165 46.30 23.96 -10.17
C VAL A 165 45.53 24.96 -9.35
N ILE A 166 45.39 24.72 -8.03
CA ILE A 166 45.21 25.77 -7.01
C ILE A 166 46.56 26.02 -6.35
N VAL A 167 46.76 27.26 -5.90
CA VAL A 167 48.00 27.67 -5.24
C VAL A 167 47.69 28.00 -3.80
N LEU A 168 48.39 27.34 -2.87
CA LEU A 168 48.43 27.66 -1.47
C LEU A 168 49.63 28.54 -1.21
N SER A 169 49.44 29.67 -0.51
CA SER A 169 50.54 30.63 -0.37
C SER A 169 50.50 31.34 1.00
N ARG A 170 51.68 31.74 1.44
CA ARG A 170 51.88 32.56 2.61
C ARG A 170 52.84 33.73 2.37
N ARG A 171 52.58 34.83 3.03
CA ARG A 171 53.45 36.01 3.00
C ARG A 171 54.78 35.72 3.73
N ILE A 172 55.85 36.25 3.15
CA ILE A 172 57.17 36.35 3.77
C ILE A 172 57.33 37.80 4.20
N ASN A 173 57.69 38.05 5.45
CA ASN A 173 58.01 39.37 5.97
C ASN A 173 59.51 39.54 6.05
N LYS A 174 60.02 40.72 5.72
CA LYS A 174 61.39 41.16 6.06
C LYS A 174 61.50 41.41 7.56
N PRO A 175 62.72 41.53 8.12
CA PRO A 175 62.90 41.83 9.53
C PRO A 175 62.22 43.13 10.01
N ASP A 176 62.04 44.08 9.12
CA ASP A 176 61.32 45.36 9.38
C ASP A 176 59.79 45.24 9.27
N GLY A 177 59.23 44.02 8.99
CA GLY A 177 57.81 43.77 8.77
C GLY A 177 57.31 44.09 7.37
N SER A 178 58.14 44.67 6.49
CA SER A 178 57.75 44.95 5.12
C SER A 178 57.60 43.65 4.28
N PHE A 179 56.95 43.80 3.11
CA PHE A 179 56.76 42.66 2.22
C PHE A 179 58.06 42.12 1.67
N GLY A 180 58.38 40.87 1.92
CA GLY A 180 59.59 40.17 1.49
C GLY A 180 59.35 39.16 0.39
N GLY A 181 58.11 38.93 0.01
CA GLY A 181 57.74 37.98 -1.02
C GLY A 181 56.69 36.97 -0.57
N VAL A 182 56.61 35.86 -1.24
CA VAL A 182 55.58 34.81 -1.02
C VAL A 182 56.21 33.42 -1.12
N VAL A 183 55.91 32.55 -0.17
CA VAL A 183 56.10 31.13 -0.33
C VAL A 183 54.81 30.50 -0.86
N GLN A 184 54.95 29.65 -1.88
CA GLN A 184 53.80 29.02 -2.53
C GLN A 184 54.01 27.55 -2.83
N ALA A 185 52.93 26.77 -2.71
CA ALA A 185 52.84 25.41 -3.16
C ALA A 185 51.64 25.25 -4.08
N SER A 186 51.78 24.60 -5.22
CA SER A 186 50.66 24.30 -6.10
C SER A 186 50.14 22.89 -5.83
N LEU A 187 48.82 22.75 -5.80
CA LEU A 187 48.11 21.45 -5.71
C LEU A 187 47.40 21.20 -7.06
N ARG A 188 47.75 20.09 -7.71
CA ARG A 188 47.15 19.73 -9.00
C ARG A 188 45.69 19.38 -8.82
N LEU A 189 44.80 19.80 -9.74
CA LEU A 189 43.39 19.44 -9.69
C LEU A 189 43.13 17.95 -9.90
N THR A 190 44.13 17.20 -10.45
CA THR A 190 44.09 15.73 -10.50
C THR A 190 44.00 15.06 -9.15
N TYR A 191 44.44 15.72 -8.06
CA TYR A 191 44.21 15.26 -6.69
C TYR A 191 42.70 15.09 -6.41
N PHE A 192 41.92 16.13 -6.68
CA PHE A 192 40.49 16.09 -6.47
C PHE A 192 39.80 15.13 -7.44
N SER A 193 40.24 15.07 -8.71
CA SER A 193 39.71 14.08 -9.65
C SER A 193 39.88 12.66 -9.17
N ARG A 194 41.05 12.30 -8.62
CA ARG A 194 41.29 10.97 -8.07
C ARG A 194 40.52 10.71 -6.79
N LEU A 195 40.42 11.70 -5.93
CA LEU A 195 39.63 11.60 -4.68
C LEU A 195 38.13 11.33 -4.96
N PHE A 196 37.61 11.94 -6.04
CA PHE A 196 36.18 11.81 -6.40
C PHE A 196 35.89 10.65 -7.35
N ALA A 197 36.87 10.14 -8.10
CA ALA A 197 36.67 9.17 -9.20
C ALA A 197 36.05 7.83 -8.76
N ASN A 198 36.32 7.40 -7.54
CA ASN A 198 35.83 6.12 -7.02
C ASN A 198 34.47 6.21 -6.31
N ILE A 199 33.79 7.36 -6.45
CA ILE A 199 32.54 7.65 -5.77
C ILE A 199 31.39 7.51 -6.75
N ALA A 200 30.55 6.50 -6.54
CA ALA A 200 29.34 6.29 -7.33
C ALA A 200 28.18 7.14 -6.78
N LEU A 201 27.77 8.16 -7.53
CA LEU A 201 26.66 9.06 -7.18
C LEU A 201 25.45 8.94 -8.10
N GLY A 202 25.40 7.88 -8.94
CA GLY A 202 24.43 7.78 -10.02
C GLY A 202 24.85 8.58 -11.26
N ALA A 203 24.03 8.52 -12.32
CA ALA A 203 24.35 9.15 -13.61
C ALA A 203 24.24 10.68 -13.58
N LYS A 204 23.38 11.21 -12.74
CA LYS A 204 23.09 12.65 -12.60
C LYS A 204 23.66 13.27 -11.32
N GLY A 205 24.29 12.46 -10.46
CA GLY A 205 24.94 12.91 -9.24
C GLY A 205 26.22 13.68 -9.53
N ALA A 206 26.62 14.58 -8.61
CA ALA A 206 27.87 15.31 -8.75
C ALA A 206 28.47 15.70 -7.38
N ILE A 207 29.81 15.73 -7.33
CA ILE A 207 30.58 16.36 -6.25
C ILE A 207 31.16 17.66 -6.78
N ASN A 208 31.03 18.72 -6.00
CA ASN A 208 31.58 20.04 -6.33
C ASN A 208 32.40 20.55 -5.16
N LEU A 209 33.56 21.12 -5.48
CA LEU A 209 34.39 21.89 -4.56
C LEU A 209 34.38 23.34 -5.01
N TYR A 210 34.02 24.24 -4.11
CA TYR A 210 33.98 25.68 -4.37
C TYR A 210 34.89 26.41 -3.38
N SER A 211 35.43 27.56 -3.81
CA SER A 211 35.94 28.54 -2.90
C SER A 211 34.78 29.31 -2.21
N TRP A 212 35.09 30.02 -1.14
CA TRP A 212 34.07 30.78 -0.38
C TRP A 212 33.47 31.95 -1.20
N ASP A 213 34.15 32.45 -2.17
CA ASP A 213 33.71 33.52 -3.10
C ASP A 213 32.95 33.00 -4.32
N GLY A 214 32.67 31.69 -4.35
CA GLY A 214 31.84 31.05 -5.37
C GLY A 214 32.57 30.54 -6.62
N GLN A 215 33.90 30.55 -6.64
CA GLN A 215 34.65 29.95 -7.75
C GLN A 215 34.60 28.42 -7.64
N ARG A 216 34.22 27.73 -8.71
CA ARG A 216 34.23 26.26 -8.72
C ARG A 216 35.64 25.77 -8.97
N ILE A 217 36.24 25.15 -7.97
CA ILE A 217 37.60 24.60 -8.03
C ILE A 217 37.57 23.27 -8.76
N MET A 218 36.62 22.41 -8.45
CA MET A 218 36.53 21.09 -9.05
C MET A 218 35.07 20.62 -9.12
N ARG A 219 34.77 19.80 -10.10
CA ARG A 219 33.51 19.07 -10.27
C ARG A 219 33.79 17.65 -10.73
N HIS A 220 33.05 16.68 -10.18
CA HIS A 220 33.03 15.31 -10.67
C HIS A 220 31.57 14.84 -10.82
N PRO A 221 31.16 14.24 -11.93
CA PRO A 221 31.91 14.12 -13.19
C PRO A 221 32.26 15.48 -13.79
N LEU A 222 33.41 15.54 -14.48
CA LEU A 222 33.88 16.77 -15.14
C LEU A 222 32.93 17.16 -16.27
N ILE A 223 32.62 18.44 -16.36
CA ILE A 223 31.84 19.04 -17.43
C ILE A 223 32.68 20.18 -17.98
N ASP A 224 32.74 20.32 -19.31
CA ASP A 224 33.49 21.40 -19.97
C ASP A 224 33.03 22.78 -19.46
N GLY A 225 34.02 23.64 -19.20
CA GLY A 225 33.81 24.98 -18.66
C GLY A 225 33.31 25.04 -17.21
N ALA A 226 33.29 23.91 -16.47
CA ALA A 226 32.85 23.91 -15.09
C ALA A 226 33.91 24.40 -14.11
N ILE A 227 35.21 24.18 -14.40
CA ILE A 227 36.32 24.62 -13.54
C ILE A 227 36.53 26.13 -13.77
N GLY A 228 36.62 26.88 -12.67
CA GLY A 228 36.77 28.35 -12.71
C GLY A 228 35.43 29.10 -12.91
N ASP A 229 34.31 28.41 -13.03
CA ASP A 229 32.99 29.01 -13.13
C ASP A 229 32.61 29.69 -11.80
N ASN A 230 32.10 30.91 -11.86
CA ASN A 230 31.65 31.63 -10.64
C ASN A 230 30.16 31.47 -10.44
N VAL A 231 29.79 30.88 -9.32
CA VAL A 231 28.41 30.55 -8.94
C VAL A 231 27.91 31.34 -7.74
N ALA A 232 28.62 32.41 -7.35
CA ALA A 232 28.28 33.22 -6.15
C ALA A 232 26.85 33.75 -6.17
N ALA A 233 26.29 34.04 -7.37
CA ALA A 233 24.93 34.55 -7.52
C ALA A 233 23.85 33.46 -7.42
N ALA A 234 24.20 32.19 -7.48
CA ALA A 234 23.23 31.10 -7.41
C ALA A 234 22.63 30.98 -6.00
N SER A 235 21.31 30.88 -5.91
CA SER A 235 20.58 30.80 -4.64
C SER A 235 21.04 29.62 -3.78
N SER A 236 21.29 28.46 -4.40
CA SER A 236 21.81 27.28 -3.72
C SER A 236 23.19 27.53 -3.11
N PHE A 237 24.09 28.22 -3.84
CA PHE A 237 25.41 28.56 -3.33
C PHE A 237 25.35 29.56 -2.18
N GLN A 238 24.51 30.60 -2.27
CA GLN A 238 24.29 31.55 -1.20
C GLN A 238 23.80 30.86 0.09
N ARG A 239 23.00 29.81 -0.06
CA ARG A 239 22.56 28.99 1.06
C ARG A 239 23.71 28.19 1.68
N PHE A 240 24.62 27.64 0.85
CA PHE A 240 25.83 26.96 1.36
C PHE A 240 26.68 27.88 2.24
N VAL A 241 26.90 29.12 1.79
CA VAL A 241 27.68 30.11 2.54
C VAL A 241 27.00 30.49 3.83
N ARG A 242 25.69 30.73 3.80
CA ARG A 242 24.93 31.17 4.97
C ARG A 242 24.85 30.10 6.08
N GLU A 243 24.62 28.83 5.69
CA GLU A 243 24.37 27.74 6.62
C GLU A 243 25.63 26.94 6.98
N GLY A 244 26.67 27.00 6.18
CA GLY A 244 27.95 26.33 6.40
C GLY A 244 27.92 24.81 6.24
N ARG A 245 26.87 24.13 6.70
CA ARG A 245 26.61 22.70 6.53
C ARG A 245 25.12 22.42 6.51
N GLY A 246 24.70 21.37 5.82
CA GLY A 246 23.29 20.96 5.79
C GLY A 246 22.91 20.17 4.57
N SER A 247 21.61 19.91 4.45
CA SER A 247 20.99 19.31 3.28
C SER A 247 19.68 19.99 2.93
N PHE A 248 19.36 20.12 1.65
CA PHE A 248 18.08 20.64 1.17
C PHE A 248 17.83 20.29 -0.28
N ILE A 249 16.57 20.40 -0.69
CA ILE A 249 16.19 20.31 -2.10
C ILE A 249 16.08 21.73 -2.66
N GLY A 250 16.79 22.00 -3.74
CA GLY A 250 16.79 23.29 -4.40
C GLY A 250 17.20 23.17 -5.86
N SER A 251 17.19 24.30 -6.60
CA SER A 251 17.65 24.31 -8.00
C SER A 251 19.14 23.96 -8.09
N ALA A 252 19.52 23.30 -9.16
CA ALA A 252 20.92 23.11 -9.48
C ALA A 252 21.60 24.48 -9.68
N VAL A 253 22.90 24.56 -9.36
CA VAL A 253 23.64 25.83 -9.40
C VAL A 253 23.67 26.48 -10.81
N ARG A 254 23.52 25.69 -11.88
CA ARG A 254 23.55 26.16 -13.28
C ARG A 254 22.23 25.98 -14.05
N SER A 255 21.21 25.37 -13.43
CA SER A 255 19.90 25.14 -14.06
C SER A 255 18.81 25.15 -13.00
N ASP A 256 17.56 25.26 -13.42
CA ASP A 256 16.40 25.21 -12.52
C ASP A 256 15.97 23.77 -12.15
N GLU A 257 16.76 22.78 -12.58
CA GLU A 257 16.47 21.39 -12.23
C GLU A 257 16.56 21.17 -10.72
N PRO A 258 15.57 20.50 -10.11
CA PRO A 258 15.61 20.19 -8.68
C PRO A 258 16.74 19.21 -8.37
N ARG A 259 17.49 19.51 -7.34
CA ARG A 259 18.59 18.68 -6.81
C ARG A 259 18.50 18.58 -5.30
N HIS A 260 18.84 17.42 -4.78
CA HIS A 260 19.13 17.26 -3.37
C HIS A 260 20.58 17.63 -3.13
N HIS A 261 20.80 18.71 -2.39
CA HIS A 261 22.12 19.22 -2.04
C HIS A 261 22.46 18.80 -0.61
N THR A 262 23.64 18.19 -0.43
CA THR A 262 24.26 17.99 0.88
C THR A 262 25.61 18.70 0.83
N PHE A 263 25.93 19.55 1.78
CA PHE A 263 27.11 20.39 1.73
C PHE A 263 27.74 20.60 3.12
N THR A 264 29.04 20.89 3.11
CA THR A 264 29.82 21.21 4.30
C THR A 264 30.95 22.18 3.97
N ARG A 265 31.28 23.05 4.92
CA ARG A 265 32.52 23.81 4.90
C ARG A 265 33.67 22.88 5.29
N ILE A 266 34.85 23.02 4.67
CA ILE A 266 36.03 22.22 4.99
C ILE A 266 36.77 22.87 6.15
N GLY A 267 36.51 22.41 7.37
CA GLY A 267 37.11 22.97 8.57
C GLY A 267 37.00 24.51 8.61
N ASP A 268 38.14 25.20 8.87
CA ASP A 268 38.24 26.67 8.83
C ASP A 268 38.71 27.20 7.46
N LEU A 269 38.88 26.32 6.49
CA LEU A 269 39.32 26.72 5.15
C LEU A 269 38.23 27.48 4.40
N PRO A 270 38.59 28.38 3.48
CA PRO A 270 37.64 29.09 2.63
C PRO A 270 37.14 28.21 1.49
N LEU A 271 36.74 26.98 1.82
CA LEU A 271 36.32 25.97 0.87
C LEU A 271 34.99 25.35 1.26
N ILE A 272 34.12 25.12 0.29
CA ILE A 272 32.82 24.45 0.44
C ILE A 272 32.78 23.21 -0.44
N LEU A 273 32.47 22.09 0.14
CA LEU A 273 32.26 20.82 -0.54
C LEU A 273 30.76 20.52 -0.60
N ALA A 274 30.24 20.17 -1.77
CA ALA A 274 28.85 19.83 -1.96
C ALA A 274 28.68 18.57 -2.81
N VAL A 275 27.81 17.68 -2.35
CA VAL A 275 27.28 16.53 -3.11
C VAL A 275 25.88 16.88 -3.56
N THR A 276 25.57 16.61 -4.82
CA THR A 276 24.26 16.85 -5.40
C THR A 276 23.74 15.57 -6.03
N LEU A 277 22.51 15.18 -5.66
CA LEU A 277 21.82 14.01 -6.22
C LEU A 277 20.55 14.44 -6.95
N ALA A 278 20.18 13.70 -7.99
CA ALA A 278 18.89 13.91 -8.64
C ALA A 278 17.78 13.21 -7.84
N PRO A 279 16.68 13.90 -7.46
CA PRO A 279 15.53 13.28 -6.79
C PRO A 279 14.99 12.06 -7.53
N GLU A 280 15.04 12.09 -8.87
CA GLU A 280 14.59 10.98 -9.71
C GLU A 280 15.41 9.71 -9.50
N GLU A 281 16.71 9.82 -9.23
CA GLU A 281 17.60 8.69 -8.97
C GLU A 281 17.40 8.14 -7.56
N ILE A 282 17.14 9.01 -6.57
CA ILE A 282 16.79 8.58 -5.21
C ILE A 282 15.48 7.79 -5.23
N ASP A 283 14.48 8.26 -5.98
CA ASP A 283 13.19 7.59 -6.13
C ASP A 283 13.23 6.37 -7.09
N ALA A 284 14.30 6.15 -7.86
CA ALA A 284 14.32 5.14 -8.92
C ALA A 284 14.10 3.71 -8.39
N GLU A 285 14.85 3.32 -7.37
CA GLU A 285 14.69 2.00 -6.75
C GLU A 285 13.32 1.83 -6.08
N TRP A 286 12.85 2.88 -5.41
CA TRP A 286 11.54 2.89 -4.80
C TRP A 286 10.43 2.70 -5.83
N ARG A 287 10.51 3.37 -6.99
CA ARG A 287 9.50 3.23 -8.07
C ARG A 287 9.40 1.79 -8.56
N VAL A 288 10.53 1.10 -8.74
CA VAL A 288 10.53 -0.32 -9.14
C VAL A 288 9.87 -1.17 -8.06
N LYS A 289 10.26 -0.99 -6.79
CA LYS A 289 9.65 -1.70 -5.66
C LYS A 289 8.15 -1.41 -5.55
N ALA A 290 7.75 -0.15 -5.73
CA ALA A 290 6.34 0.28 -5.68
C ALA A 290 5.50 -0.35 -6.79
N LEU A 291 6.03 -0.45 -8.02
CA LEU A 291 5.35 -1.13 -9.13
C LEU A 291 5.19 -2.63 -8.86
N VAL A 292 6.23 -3.31 -8.38
CA VAL A 292 6.18 -4.74 -8.08
C VAL A 292 5.21 -5.02 -6.93
N ILE A 293 5.39 -4.36 -5.79
CA ILE A 293 4.52 -4.55 -4.62
C ILE A 293 3.08 -4.16 -4.94
N GLY A 294 2.88 -3.02 -5.60
CA GLY A 294 1.56 -2.54 -6.00
C GLY A 294 0.83 -3.51 -6.93
N SER A 295 1.53 -4.07 -7.93
CA SER A 295 0.94 -5.07 -8.84
C SER A 295 0.55 -6.36 -8.11
N ILE A 296 1.40 -6.87 -7.21
CA ILE A 296 1.09 -8.06 -6.40
C ILE A 296 -0.13 -7.80 -5.53
N VAL A 297 -0.19 -6.67 -4.84
CA VAL A 297 -1.31 -6.30 -3.97
C VAL A 297 -2.60 -6.16 -4.75
N LEU A 298 -2.58 -5.53 -5.94
CA LEU A 298 -3.75 -5.41 -6.81
C LEU A 298 -4.26 -6.77 -7.27
N ILE A 299 -3.37 -7.69 -7.65
CA ILE A 299 -3.76 -9.07 -8.02
C ILE A 299 -4.40 -9.78 -6.84
N LEU A 300 -3.80 -9.70 -5.65
CA LEU A 300 -4.34 -10.32 -4.44
C LEU A 300 -5.71 -9.72 -4.05
N CYS A 301 -5.87 -8.41 -4.15
CA CYS A 301 -7.16 -7.75 -3.93
C CYS A 301 -8.22 -8.23 -4.93
N GLY A 302 -7.85 -8.36 -6.20
CA GLY A 302 -8.72 -8.90 -7.25
C GLY A 302 -9.14 -10.34 -6.97
N LEU A 303 -8.20 -11.20 -6.56
CA LEU A 303 -8.47 -12.59 -6.17
C LEU A 303 -9.39 -12.66 -4.94
N CYS A 304 -9.12 -11.88 -3.90
CA CYS A 304 -9.98 -11.82 -2.71
C CYS A 304 -11.41 -11.38 -3.04
N ALA A 305 -11.55 -10.34 -3.85
CA ALA A 305 -12.86 -9.86 -4.30
C ALA A 305 -13.59 -10.91 -5.16
N GLY A 306 -12.88 -11.52 -6.10
CA GLY A 306 -13.41 -12.58 -6.97
C GLY A 306 -13.89 -13.81 -6.18
N LEU A 307 -13.05 -14.29 -5.24
CA LEU A 307 -13.42 -15.41 -4.36
C LEU A 307 -14.63 -15.08 -3.48
N SER A 308 -14.67 -13.86 -2.91
CA SER A 308 -15.81 -13.41 -2.10
C SER A 308 -17.12 -13.36 -2.89
N LEU A 309 -17.06 -12.89 -4.14
CA LEU A 309 -18.21 -12.86 -5.03
C LEU A 309 -18.66 -14.27 -5.42
N LEU A 310 -17.74 -15.19 -5.73
CA LEU A 310 -18.05 -16.58 -6.04
C LEU A 310 -18.67 -17.31 -4.84
N CYS A 311 -18.10 -17.18 -3.64
CA CYS A 311 -18.67 -17.72 -2.43
C CYS A 311 -20.07 -17.15 -2.14
N GLY A 312 -20.26 -15.86 -2.31
CA GLY A 312 -21.57 -15.21 -2.13
C GLY A 312 -22.61 -15.68 -3.14
N ARG A 313 -22.22 -15.99 -4.37
CA ARG A 313 -23.11 -16.57 -5.39
C ARG A 313 -23.49 -18.02 -5.05
N GLU A 314 -22.51 -18.83 -4.69
CA GLU A 314 -22.71 -20.24 -4.35
C GLU A 314 -23.61 -20.39 -3.12
N LEU A 315 -23.39 -19.61 -2.06
CA LEU A 315 -24.25 -19.64 -0.87
C LEU A 315 -25.70 -19.25 -1.19
N ARG A 316 -25.90 -18.26 -2.06
CA ARG A 316 -27.26 -17.89 -2.53
C ARG A 316 -27.91 -18.99 -3.36
N HIS A 317 -27.13 -19.63 -4.24
CA HIS A 317 -27.64 -20.73 -5.09
C HIS A 317 -28.07 -21.93 -4.22
N ARG A 318 -27.24 -22.38 -3.29
CA ARG A 318 -27.56 -23.45 -2.33
C ARG A 318 -28.77 -23.12 -1.48
N GLY A 319 -28.89 -21.87 -1.03
CA GLY A 319 -30.05 -21.42 -0.26
C GLY A 319 -31.36 -21.54 -1.04
N ARG A 320 -31.37 -21.15 -2.33
CA ARG A 320 -32.54 -21.30 -3.21
C ARG A 320 -32.91 -22.76 -3.44
N MET A 321 -31.93 -23.62 -3.73
CA MET A 321 -32.18 -25.05 -3.92
C MET A 321 -32.77 -25.70 -2.67
N GLN A 322 -32.28 -25.33 -1.47
CA GLN A 322 -32.84 -25.88 -0.23
C GLN A 322 -34.28 -25.47 0.03
N VAL A 323 -34.65 -24.23 -0.26
CA VAL A 323 -36.02 -23.73 -0.17
C VAL A 323 -36.94 -24.50 -1.13
N GLU A 324 -36.49 -24.72 -2.38
CA GLU A 324 -37.26 -25.47 -3.38
C GLU A 324 -37.43 -26.93 -2.99
N LEU A 325 -36.37 -27.59 -2.50
CA LEU A 325 -36.45 -28.95 -1.98
C LEU A 325 -37.42 -29.06 -0.80
N ALA A 326 -37.40 -28.07 0.11
CA ALA A 326 -38.32 -28.01 1.21
C ALA A 326 -39.78 -27.86 0.74
N ARG A 327 -40.01 -27.03 -0.27
CA ARG A 327 -41.34 -26.83 -0.88
C ARG A 327 -41.85 -28.12 -1.54
N LEU A 328 -41.02 -28.79 -2.31
CA LEU A 328 -41.37 -30.08 -2.95
C LEU A 328 -41.64 -31.18 -1.91
N SER A 329 -41.02 -31.12 -0.76
CA SER A 329 -41.22 -32.07 0.36
C SER A 329 -42.52 -31.88 1.15
N LEU A 330 -43.27 -30.77 0.99
CA LEU A 330 -44.46 -30.41 1.75
C LEU A 330 -45.77 -30.49 0.96
N THR A 331 -45.69 -30.83 -0.34
CA THR A 331 -46.86 -30.94 -1.21
C THR A 331 -47.03 -32.35 -1.76
N ASP A 332 -48.28 -32.77 -1.99
CA ASP A 332 -48.60 -34.02 -2.69
C ASP A 332 -48.47 -33.80 -4.22
N PRO A 333 -47.65 -34.61 -4.91
CA PRO A 333 -47.35 -34.38 -6.34
C PRO A 333 -48.57 -34.65 -7.26
N LEU A 334 -49.58 -35.43 -6.84
CA LEU A 334 -50.72 -35.72 -7.66
C LEU A 334 -51.77 -34.58 -7.60
N THR A 335 -52.11 -34.16 -6.41
CA THR A 335 -53.23 -33.23 -6.17
C THR A 335 -52.77 -31.76 -6.02
N GLY A 336 -51.45 -31.52 -5.77
CA GLY A 336 -50.90 -30.20 -5.47
C GLY A 336 -51.26 -29.67 -4.08
N LEU A 337 -52.02 -30.42 -3.30
CA LEU A 337 -52.37 -30.09 -1.90
C LEU A 337 -51.14 -30.27 -0.99
N PRO A 338 -51.10 -29.57 0.14
CA PRO A 338 -50.26 -29.94 1.25
C PRO A 338 -50.35 -31.45 1.58
N ASN A 339 -49.19 -32.07 1.81
CA ASN A 339 -49.12 -33.48 2.11
C ASN A 339 -49.27 -33.76 3.64
N ARG A 340 -49.22 -35.02 4.02
CA ARG A 340 -49.28 -35.47 5.41
C ARG A 340 -48.28 -34.73 6.32
N ARG A 341 -47.05 -34.56 5.87
CA ARG A 341 -46.02 -33.87 6.64
C ARG A 341 -46.40 -32.43 6.95
N ARG A 342 -46.95 -31.70 5.96
CA ARG A 342 -47.42 -30.33 6.17
C ARG A 342 -48.62 -30.24 7.11
N PHE A 343 -49.49 -31.26 7.07
CA PHE A 343 -50.59 -31.38 8.04
C PHE A 343 -50.05 -31.57 9.46
N GLU A 344 -49.09 -32.52 9.67
CA GLU A 344 -48.50 -32.79 10.99
C GLU A 344 -47.77 -31.54 11.54
N GLU A 345 -47.04 -30.79 10.68
CA GLU A 345 -46.41 -29.50 11.06
C GLU A 345 -47.47 -28.46 11.48
N ALA A 346 -48.53 -28.30 10.70
CA ALA A 346 -49.61 -27.36 11.02
C ALA A 346 -50.34 -27.70 12.33
N LEU A 347 -50.52 -28.97 12.57
CA LEU A 347 -51.13 -29.46 13.80
C LEU A 347 -50.21 -29.19 15.02
N ALA A 348 -48.91 -29.39 14.87
CA ALA A 348 -47.91 -29.09 15.91
C ALA A 348 -47.78 -27.58 16.17
N ASP A 349 -47.85 -26.74 15.12
CA ASP A 349 -47.84 -25.27 15.24
C ASP A 349 -49.03 -24.76 16.06
N LEU A 350 -50.22 -25.39 15.89
CA LEU A 350 -51.43 -25.04 16.62
C LEU A 350 -51.45 -25.59 18.07
N ALA A 351 -50.66 -26.63 18.35
CA ALA A 351 -50.46 -27.18 19.70
C ALA A 351 -49.38 -26.42 20.48
N GLY A 352 -48.61 -25.53 19.84
CA GLY A 352 -47.46 -24.83 20.42
C GLY A 352 -47.81 -23.84 21.53
N PRO A 353 -46.84 -23.51 22.41
CA PRO A 353 -47.04 -22.51 23.47
C PRO A 353 -47.15 -21.11 22.82
N GLY A 354 -48.26 -20.39 23.01
CA GLY A 354 -48.47 -19.02 22.56
C GLY A 354 -49.59 -18.82 21.54
N VAL A 355 -50.24 -19.85 21.08
CA VAL A 355 -51.46 -19.74 20.27
C VAL A 355 -52.65 -19.46 21.16
N ALA A 356 -53.48 -18.45 20.82
CA ALA A 356 -54.69 -18.12 21.55
C ALA A 356 -55.61 -19.35 21.59
N ARG A 357 -55.78 -19.97 22.78
CA ARG A 357 -56.58 -21.17 23.00
C ARG A 357 -58.08 -20.93 22.91
N ASP A 358 -58.48 -19.68 22.68
CA ASP A 358 -59.90 -19.28 22.68
C ASP A 358 -60.58 -19.38 21.31
N ALA A 359 -59.82 -19.59 20.25
CA ALA A 359 -60.42 -19.78 18.93
C ALA A 359 -60.77 -21.26 18.69
N PRO A 360 -62.03 -21.57 18.34
CA PRO A 360 -62.41 -22.95 18.06
C PRO A 360 -61.64 -23.50 16.86
N LEU A 361 -61.21 -24.74 16.93
CA LEU A 361 -60.53 -25.47 15.86
C LEU A 361 -61.32 -26.74 15.58
N SER A 362 -61.57 -26.98 14.30
CA SER A 362 -62.21 -28.22 13.88
C SER A 362 -61.38 -28.95 12.84
N LEU A 363 -61.45 -30.24 12.84
CA LEU A 363 -60.80 -31.13 11.92
C LEU A 363 -61.82 -32.03 11.23
N LEU A 364 -61.74 -32.10 9.92
CA LEU A 364 -62.48 -33.06 9.10
C LEU A 364 -61.46 -34.07 8.54
N VAL A 365 -61.68 -35.36 8.78
CA VAL A 365 -61.04 -36.49 8.09
C VAL A 365 -62.01 -36.99 7.03
N ILE A 366 -61.55 -37.10 5.79
CA ILE A 366 -62.36 -37.33 4.63
C ILE A 366 -61.78 -38.49 3.86
N ASP A 367 -62.59 -39.49 3.56
CA ASP A 367 -62.23 -40.68 2.79
C ASP A 367 -63.14 -40.81 1.57
N ALA A 368 -62.56 -41.20 0.42
CA ALA A 368 -63.34 -41.40 -0.78
C ALA A 368 -63.98 -42.80 -0.79
N ASP A 369 -65.31 -42.82 -0.69
CA ASP A 369 -66.04 -44.08 -0.59
C ASP A 369 -65.82 -44.96 -1.82
N HIS A 370 -65.50 -46.21 -1.57
CA HIS A 370 -65.30 -47.21 -2.58
C HIS A 370 -64.24 -46.90 -3.64
N PHE A 371 -63.24 -46.04 -3.32
CA PHE A 371 -62.23 -45.57 -4.28
C PHE A 371 -61.47 -46.71 -4.95
N LYS A 372 -61.20 -47.78 -4.22
CA LYS A 372 -60.64 -49.01 -4.81
C LYS A 372 -61.49 -49.57 -5.95
N ALA A 373 -62.83 -49.63 -5.77
CA ALA A 373 -63.70 -50.11 -6.83
C ALA A 373 -63.71 -49.20 -8.06
N VAL A 374 -63.51 -47.88 -7.86
CA VAL A 374 -63.33 -46.92 -9.01
C VAL A 374 -62.06 -47.24 -9.76
N ASN A 375 -60.95 -47.50 -9.05
CA ASN A 375 -59.67 -47.89 -9.66
C ASN A 375 -59.77 -49.22 -10.41
N ASP A 376 -60.39 -50.22 -9.77
CA ASP A 376 -60.53 -51.57 -10.34
C ASP A 376 -61.43 -51.57 -11.61
N ARG A 377 -62.42 -50.68 -11.65
CA ARG A 377 -63.36 -50.58 -12.78
C ARG A 377 -62.87 -49.68 -13.93
N HIS A 378 -62.23 -48.59 -13.62
CA HIS A 378 -61.93 -47.52 -14.57
C HIS A 378 -60.42 -47.29 -14.80
N GLY A 379 -59.59 -48.00 -14.04
CA GLY A 379 -58.14 -47.88 -14.06
C GLY A 379 -57.59 -46.72 -13.20
N HIS A 380 -56.31 -46.81 -12.77
CA HIS A 380 -55.66 -45.84 -11.90
C HIS A 380 -55.60 -44.41 -12.44
N ALA A 381 -55.48 -44.23 -13.77
CA ALA A 381 -55.47 -42.89 -14.39
C ALA A 381 -56.83 -42.14 -14.14
N VAL A 382 -57.95 -42.87 -14.10
CA VAL A 382 -59.26 -42.28 -13.80
C VAL A 382 -59.36 -42.02 -12.29
N GLY A 383 -58.84 -42.93 -11.45
CA GLY A 383 -58.73 -42.68 -10.01
C GLY A 383 -57.93 -41.43 -9.68
N ASP A 384 -56.80 -41.22 -10.38
CA ASP A 384 -56.01 -39.98 -10.21
C ASP A 384 -56.80 -38.71 -10.52
N GLU A 385 -57.62 -38.73 -11.59
CA GLU A 385 -58.51 -37.58 -11.92
C GLU A 385 -59.64 -37.39 -10.91
N VAL A 386 -60.14 -38.49 -10.32
CA VAL A 386 -61.10 -38.42 -9.15
C VAL A 386 -60.44 -37.76 -7.97
N LEU A 387 -59.20 -38.12 -7.58
CA LEU A 387 -58.49 -37.54 -6.46
C LEU A 387 -58.18 -36.04 -6.70
N LYS A 388 -57.79 -35.65 -7.95
CA LYS A 388 -57.65 -34.24 -8.34
C LYS A 388 -58.99 -33.49 -8.28
N GLY A 389 -60.08 -34.15 -8.68
CA GLY A 389 -61.44 -33.61 -8.57
C GLY A 389 -61.83 -33.35 -7.12
N LEU A 390 -61.63 -34.33 -6.23
CA LEU A 390 -61.87 -34.21 -4.80
C LEU A 390 -61.03 -33.07 -4.19
N ALA A 391 -59.74 -33.01 -4.50
CA ALA A 391 -58.88 -31.96 -4.03
C ALA A 391 -59.46 -30.53 -4.38
N ARG A 392 -59.96 -30.36 -5.61
CA ARG A 392 -60.60 -29.10 -6.03
C ARG A 392 -61.88 -28.84 -5.26
N CYS A 393 -62.73 -29.84 -4.99
CA CYS A 393 -63.96 -29.71 -4.24
C CYS A 393 -63.65 -29.27 -2.76
N LEU A 394 -62.64 -29.88 -2.16
CA LEU A 394 -62.20 -29.59 -0.80
C LEU A 394 -61.68 -28.17 -0.69
N LEU A 395 -60.78 -27.75 -1.64
CA LEU A 395 -60.28 -26.37 -1.71
C LEU A 395 -61.40 -25.36 -1.87
N ALA A 396 -62.41 -25.65 -2.73
CA ALA A 396 -63.55 -24.76 -2.94
C ALA A 396 -64.47 -24.65 -1.70
N SER A 397 -64.40 -25.64 -0.80
CA SER A 397 -65.18 -25.68 0.44
C SER A 397 -64.44 -25.00 1.61
N ALA A 398 -63.14 -24.83 1.53
CA ALA A 398 -62.31 -24.06 2.47
C ALA A 398 -62.49 -22.56 2.18
N ARG A 399 -63.10 -21.82 3.10
CA ARG A 399 -63.47 -20.41 2.86
C ARG A 399 -62.72 -19.43 3.74
N HIS A 400 -62.08 -19.90 4.78
CA HIS A 400 -61.36 -19.05 5.69
C HIS A 400 -59.82 -19.06 5.31
N PRO A 401 -59.13 -17.93 5.38
CA PRO A 401 -57.71 -17.86 5.04
C PRO A 401 -56.79 -18.76 5.90
N GLY A 402 -57.30 -19.20 7.05
CA GLY A 402 -56.58 -20.13 7.96
C GLY A 402 -56.93 -21.60 7.73
N ASP A 403 -57.85 -21.92 6.83
CA ASP A 403 -58.19 -23.30 6.52
C ASP A 403 -57.08 -23.99 5.75
N LEU A 404 -56.77 -25.23 6.14
CA LEU A 404 -55.71 -26.01 5.49
C LEU A 404 -56.33 -27.34 5.00
N VAL A 405 -56.18 -27.58 3.71
CA VAL A 405 -56.61 -28.84 3.06
C VAL A 405 -55.37 -29.64 2.73
N CYS A 406 -55.30 -30.89 3.19
CA CYS A 406 -54.15 -31.78 2.99
C CYS A 406 -54.63 -33.14 2.41
N ARG A 407 -53.72 -33.77 1.64
CA ARG A 407 -53.87 -35.18 1.34
C ARG A 407 -52.89 -35.96 2.24
N VAL A 408 -53.45 -36.85 3.09
CA VAL A 408 -52.68 -37.58 4.13
C VAL A 408 -52.42 -39.02 3.78
N GLY A 409 -53.19 -39.61 2.83
CA GLY A 409 -53.11 -41.00 2.41
C GLY A 409 -53.48 -41.14 0.95
N GLY A 410 -53.66 -42.39 0.51
CA GLY A 410 -54.08 -42.74 -0.85
C GLY A 410 -55.34 -42.04 -1.31
N GLU A 411 -56.47 -42.25 -0.60
CA GLU A 411 -57.76 -41.68 -0.84
C GLU A 411 -58.23 -40.74 0.32
N GLU A 412 -57.34 -40.56 1.32
CA GLU A 412 -57.64 -39.83 2.53
C GLU A 412 -57.20 -38.34 2.44
N PHE A 413 -58.09 -37.47 2.82
CA PHE A 413 -57.88 -36.02 2.92
C PHE A 413 -58.20 -35.50 4.29
N VAL A 414 -57.61 -34.38 4.67
CA VAL A 414 -57.88 -33.70 5.91
C VAL A 414 -58.11 -32.23 5.66
N MET A 415 -59.13 -31.67 6.34
CA MET A 415 -59.35 -30.25 6.38
C MET A 415 -59.24 -29.75 7.81
N LEU A 416 -58.28 -28.83 8.05
CA LEU A 416 -58.10 -28.17 9.33
C LEU A 416 -58.77 -26.79 9.20
N LEU A 417 -59.80 -26.53 10.03
CA LEU A 417 -60.66 -25.36 9.96
C LEU A 417 -60.37 -24.45 11.17
N ALA A 418 -59.61 -23.37 10.94
CA ALA A 418 -59.24 -22.43 11.98
C ALA A 418 -60.41 -21.47 12.28
N GLY A 419 -60.76 -21.34 13.55
CA GLY A 419 -61.87 -20.49 14.01
C GLY A 419 -63.27 -21.09 13.78
N ALA A 420 -63.37 -22.35 13.34
CA ALA A 420 -64.64 -23.04 13.15
C ALA A 420 -65.02 -23.88 14.36
N ASP A 421 -66.20 -23.69 14.93
CA ASP A 421 -66.80 -24.58 15.89
C ASP A 421 -67.43 -25.81 15.22
N GLY A 422 -67.92 -26.75 15.97
CA GLY A 422 -68.54 -27.98 15.45
C GLY A 422 -69.73 -27.75 14.52
N ALA A 423 -70.50 -26.65 14.70
CA ALA A 423 -71.64 -26.33 13.87
C ALA A 423 -71.17 -25.73 12.56
N ALA A 424 -70.14 -24.88 12.57
CA ALA A 424 -69.50 -24.32 11.33
C ALA A 424 -68.82 -25.45 10.55
N ALA A 425 -68.06 -26.32 11.19
CA ALA A 425 -67.41 -27.45 10.55
C ALA A 425 -68.41 -28.43 9.91
N ARG A 426 -69.56 -28.66 10.54
CA ARG A 426 -70.65 -29.47 9.97
C ARG A 426 -71.13 -28.84 8.65
N ARG A 427 -71.34 -27.50 8.60
CA ARG A 427 -71.73 -26.80 7.36
C ARG A 427 -70.69 -26.94 6.26
N VAL A 428 -69.39 -26.93 6.62
CA VAL A 428 -68.32 -27.19 5.64
C VAL A 428 -68.42 -28.63 5.15
N ALA A 429 -68.60 -29.62 6.02
CA ALA A 429 -68.76 -31.02 5.63
C ALA A 429 -69.95 -31.21 4.70
N GLU A 430 -71.11 -30.57 4.98
CA GLU A 430 -72.28 -30.58 4.08
C GLU A 430 -71.98 -29.94 2.75
N THR A 431 -71.19 -28.84 2.73
CA THR A 431 -70.76 -28.21 1.49
C THR A 431 -69.86 -29.16 0.69
N VAL A 432 -68.93 -29.84 1.34
CA VAL A 432 -68.05 -30.86 0.69
C VAL A 432 -68.91 -31.96 0.09
N HIS A 433 -69.89 -32.55 0.81
CA HIS A 433 -70.82 -33.53 0.28
C HIS A 433 -71.55 -33.02 -0.96
N GLY A 434 -72.03 -31.73 -0.90
CA GLY A 434 -72.73 -31.11 -2.02
C GLY A 434 -71.83 -30.92 -3.25
N GLN A 435 -70.58 -30.54 -3.05
CA GLN A 435 -69.58 -30.38 -4.13
C GLN A 435 -69.22 -31.74 -4.74
N VAL A 436 -68.92 -32.73 -3.92
CA VAL A 436 -68.55 -34.07 -4.38
C VAL A 436 -69.70 -34.72 -5.14
N ARG A 437 -70.96 -34.62 -4.69
CA ARG A 437 -72.11 -35.10 -5.48
C ARG A 437 -72.25 -34.46 -6.86
N ARG A 438 -71.79 -33.24 -7.03
CA ARG A 438 -71.74 -32.57 -8.33
C ARG A 438 -70.53 -32.94 -9.17
N LEU A 439 -69.54 -33.57 -8.54
CA LEU A 439 -68.36 -34.00 -9.23
C LEU A 439 -68.71 -35.19 -10.13
N GLY A 440 -68.54 -35.04 -11.40
CA GLY A 440 -68.66 -36.05 -12.42
C GLY A 440 -67.45 -36.01 -13.34
N LEU A 441 -67.07 -37.12 -13.87
CA LEU A 441 -66.03 -37.26 -14.88
C LEU A 441 -66.65 -37.91 -16.12
N PRO A 442 -67.44 -37.16 -16.93
CA PRO A 442 -68.18 -37.73 -18.06
C PRO A 442 -67.30 -38.41 -19.08
N THR A 443 -66.08 -37.85 -19.28
CA THR A 443 -65.06 -38.43 -20.19
C THR A 443 -64.55 -39.82 -19.74
N ALA A 444 -64.71 -40.14 -18.43
CA ALA A 444 -64.30 -41.41 -17.85
C ALA A 444 -65.52 -42.32 -17.50
N GLY A 445 -66.73 -41.91 -17.92
CA GLY A 445 -67.92 -42.66 -17.68
C GLY A 445 -68.45 -42.63 -16.22
N ILE A 446 -68.01 -41.65 -15.42
CA ILE A 446 -68.44 -41.45 -14.04
C ILE A 446 -69.47 -40.29 -14.02
N PRO A 447 -70.78 -40.56 -13.83
CA PRO A 447 -71.79 -39.52 -13.80
C PRO A 447 -71.71 -38.72 -12.46
N ALA A 448 -72.26 -37.51 -12.47
CA ALA A 448 -72.45 -36.79 -11.22
C ALA A 448 -73.30 -37.56 -10.24
N GLY A 449 -72.90 -37.56 -8.96
CA GLY A 449 -73.57 -38.33 -7.88
C GLY A 449 -73.07 -39.77 -7.70
N ALA A 450 -72.18 -40.24 -8.56
CA ALA A 450 -71.59 -41.59 -8.42
C ALA A 450 -70.42 -41.65 -7.39
N LEU A 451 -69.81 -40.49 -7.09
CA LEU A 451 -68.75 -40.35 -6.12
C LEU A 451 -69.34 -39.82 -4.84
N THR A 452 -68.99 -40.47 -3.70
CA THR A 452 -69.31 -40.05 -2.35
C THR A 452 -68.07 -40.03 -1.48
N VAL A 453 -68.18 -39.37 -0.34
CA VAL A 453 -67.13 -39.32 0.66
C VAL A 453 -67.73 -39.54 2.03
N SER A 454 -67.03 -40.22 2.89
CA SER A 454 -67.30 -40.29 4.31
C SER A 454 -66.50 -39.16 5.01
N ILE A 455 -67.09 -38.55 6.04
CA ILE A 455 -66.45 -37.42 6.74
C ILE A 455 -66.59 -37.62 8.24
N GLY A 456 -65.50 -37.81 8.92
CA GLY A 456 -65.39 -37.77 10.37
C GLY A 456 -65.06 -36.35 10.83
N LEU A 457 -65.74 -35.84 11.84
CA LEU A 457 -65.60 -34.50 12.36
C LEU A 457 -65.28 -34.50 13.87
N ALA A 458 -64.21 -33.72 14.22
CA ALA A 458 -63.89 -33.39 15.60
C ALA A 458 -63.73 -31.89 15.78
N SER A 459 -64.11 -31.35 16.97
CA SER A 459 -63.95 -29.92 17.29
C SER A 459 -63.45 -29.75 18.71
N THR A 460 -62.53 -28.78 18.93
CA THR A 460 -62.01 -28.45 20.24
C THR A 460 -63.07 -27.99 21.21
N ALA A 461 -64.17 -27.44 20.75
CA ALA A 461 -65.30 -27.04 21.54
C ALA A 461 -66.15 -28.26 22.12
N SER A 462 -65.96 -29.44 21.49
CA SER A 462 -66.60 -30.70 21.93
C SER A 462 -65.69 -31.60 22.74
N ALA A 463 -64.39 -31.42 22.67
CA ALA A 463 -63.40 -32.16 23.45
C ALA A 463 -62.91 -31.24 24.57
N GLY A 464 -63.23 -31.57 25.83
CA GLY A 464 -62.88 -30.73 26.96
C GLY A 464 -61.45 -30.19 26.96
N ALA A 465 -61.32 -28.96 27.36
CA ALA A 465 -60.08 -28.13 27.21
C ALA A 465 -58.89 -28.70 28.00
N GLY A 466 -58.08 -29.51 27.31
CA GLY A 466 -56.77 -30.00 27.81
C GLY A 466 -55.71 -29.83 26.69
N ALA A 467 -54.43 -29.67 27.06
CA ALA A 467 -53.30 -29.47 26.15
C ALA A 467 -52.99 -30.68 25.23
N GLU A 468 -53.74 -31.74 25.31
CA GLU A 468 -53.69 -32.93 24.46
C GLU A 468 -54.58 -32.78 23.21
N GLY A 469 -55.30 -31.61 23.08
CA GLY A 469 -56.44 -31.45 22.18
C GLY A 469 -56.16 -31.58 20.68
N ALA A 470 -55.02 -31.21 20.15
CA ALA A 470 -54.81 -31.18 18.68
C ALA A 470 -54.46 -32.59 18.12
N ALA A 471 -53.64 -33.37 18.82
CA ALA A 471 -53.35 -34.76 18.45
C ALA A 471 -54.59 -35.66 18.64
N ASP A 472 -55.37 -35.38 19.65
CA ASP A 472 -56.61 -36.08 19.88
C ASP A 472 -57.70 -35.74 18.88
N LEU A 473 -57.72 -34.54 18.29
CA LEU A 473 -58.68 -34.18 17.24
C LEU A 473 -58.61 -35.10 16.02
N TYR A 474 -57.39 -35.45 15.57
CA TYR A 474 -57.26 -36.38 14.45
C TYR A 474 -57.83 -37.75 14.80
N ARG A 475 -57.45 -38.30 15.98
CA ARG A 475 -57.90 -39.59 16.43
C ARG A 475 -59.46 -39.67 16.63
N VAL A 476 -60.02 -38.54 17.11
CA VAL A 476 -61.52 -38.50 17.36
C VAL A 476 -62.20 -38.34 15.96
N ALA A 477 -61.67 -37.52 15.04
CA ALA A 477 -62.27 -37.37 13.72
C ALA A 477 -62.15 -38.68 12.89
N ASP A 478 -60.97 -39.35 12.96
CA ASP A 478 -60.74 -40.61 12.31
C ASP A 478 -61.66 -41.74 12.84
N ALA A 479 -61.88 -41.79 14.19
CA ALA A 479 -62.80 -42.73 14.79
C ALA A 479 -64.29 -42.43 14.47
N ALA A 480 -64.61 -41.22 14.02
CA ALA A 480 -65.92 -40.78 13.60
C ALA A 480 -66.20 -40.97 12.12
N LEU A 481 -65.16 -41.28 11.31
CA LEU A 481 -65.20 -41.65 9.94
C LEU A 481 -65.74 -43.06 9.73
#